data_d21d7cad898cb60045ff255f522a7033
#
_entry.id   d21d7cad898cb60045ff255f522a7033
#
_cell.length_a   1.000
_cell.length_b   1.000
_cell.length_c   1.000
_cell.angle_alpha   90.00
_cell.angle_beta   90.00
_cell.angle_gamma   90.00
#
_symmetry.space_group_name_H-M   'P 1'
#
loop_
_entity.id
_entity.type
_entity.pdbx_description
1 polymer ?
#
loop_
_entity_poly.entity_id
_entity_poly.type
_entity_poly.pdbx_seq_one_letter_code
_entity_poly.pdbx_strand_id
1 'polypeptide(L)'
;MKLLNEEYKKGNYVIAGGDFNSMLPDVNPELYPLKETEHFMPAVIDASILPEGWQYVTDDSVPTSRLLNHPYDAENLDNNQFYVIDGFILSPNVTLHQVETIDYQFQWSDHNPVRVQVELAE
;
A
#
# COMPACT_ATOMS: atom_id res chain seq x y z
N MET A 1 -4.67 -6.92 13.52
CA MET A 1 -5.92 -7.59 13.12
C MET A 1 -6.95 -7.78 14.24
N LYS A 2 -6.50 -7.99 15.48
CA LYS A 2 -7.45 -8.23 16.59
C LYS A 2 -8.48 -7.10 16.71
N LEU A 3 -8.02 -5.85 16.80
CA LEU A 3 -8.91 -4.69 16.89
C LEU A 3 -9.85 -4.58 15.69
N LEU A 4 -9.31 -4.71 14.48
CA LEU A 4 -10.10 -4.59 13.26
C LEU A 4 -11.19 -5.67 13.20
N ASN A 5 -10.82 -6.91 13.54
CA ASN A 5 -11.76 -8.01 13.54
C ASN A 5 -12.84 -7.87 14.62
N GLU A 6 -12.47 -7.34 15.80
CA GLU A 6 -13.45 -7.04 16.85
C GLU A 6 -14.47 -5.99 16.39
N GLU A 7 -14.01 -4.94 15.71
CA GLU A 7 -14.92 -3.93 15.18
C GLU A 7 -15.82 -4.49 14.09
N TYR A 8 -15.27 -5.31 13.20
CA TYR A 8 -16.09 -5.97 12.18
C TYR A 8 -17.17 -6.86 12.78
N LYS A 9 -16.84 -7.62 13.84
CA LYS A 9 -17.82 -8.50 14.52
C LYS A 9 -18.97 -7.75 15.17
N LYS A 10 -18.75 -6.46 15.48
CA LYS A 10 -19.82 -5.59 15.98
C LYS A 10 -20.77 -5.10 14.86
N GLY A 11 -20.49 -5.46 13.61
CA GLY A 11 -21.25 -5.00 12.45
C GLY A 11 -20.72 -3.72 11.81
N ASN A 12 -19.56 -3.25 12.25
CA ASN A 12 -18.96 -2.03 11.70
C ASN A 12 -18.27 -2.32 10.37
N TYR A 13 -18.20 -1.30 9.53
CA TYR A 13 -17.35 -1.31 8.34
C TYR A 13 -15.94 -0.94 8.77
N VAL A 14 -14.95 -1.66 8.27
CA VAL A 14 -13.57 -1.40 8.64
C VAL A 14 -12.74 -1.10 7.39
N ILE A 15 -12.14 0.08 7.39
CA ILE A 15 -11.19 0.51 6.37
C ILE A 15 -9.97 1.01 7.11
N ALA A 16 -8.85 0.31 6.98
CA ALA A 16 -7.60 0.68 7.64
C ALA A 16 -6.58 1.03 6.56
N GLY A 17 -6.16 2.29 6.51
CA GLY A 17 -5.23 2.77 5.49
C GLY A 17 -3.99 3.42 6.09
N GLY A 18 -2.91 3.38 5.32
CA GLY A 18 -1.67 4.04 5.69
C GLY A 18 -0.43 3.37 5.14
N ASP A 19 0.70 3.74 5.74
CA ASP A 19 2.01 3.18 5.46
C ASP A 19 2.23 1.93 6.33
N PHE A 20 2.34 0.78 5.66
CA PHE A 20 2.56 -0.49 6.36
C PHE A 20 4.04 -0.80 6.56
N ASN A 21 4.94 0.03 6.03
CA ASN A 21 6.39 -0.21 6.04
C ASN A 21 6.77 -1.60 5.51
N SER A 22 5.87 -2.21 4.76
CA SER A 22 6.01 -3.56 4.20
C SER A 22 5.29 -3.59 2.86
N MET A 23 5.77 -4.43 1.94
CA MET A 23 5.08 -4.64 0.66
C MET A 23 3.79 -5.39 0.91
N LEU A 24 2.70 -4.88 0.35
CA LEU A 24 1.43 -5.58 0.42
C LEU A 24 1.45 -6.84 -0.45
N PRO A 25 0.63 -7.84 -0.11
CA PRO A 25 0.49 -9.02 -0.97
C PRO A 25 0.03 -8.62 -2.37
N ASP A 26 0.39 -9.41 -3.38
CA ASP A 26 0.01 -9.24 -4.77
C ASP A 26 0.69 -8.06 -5.49
N VAL A 27 1.56 -7.29 -4.81
CA VAL A 27 2.41 -6.32 -5.49
C VAL A 27 3.45 -7.07 -6.31
N ASN A 28 3.59 -6.69 -7.59
CA ASN A 28 4.59 -7.30 -8.47
C ASN A 28 6.00 -6.86 -8.03
N PRO A 29 6.83 -7.77 -7.51
CA PRO A 29 8.16 -7.41 -7.02
C PRO A 29 9.14 -6.99 -8.10
N GLU A 30 8.82 -7.24 -9.38
CA GLU A 30 9.68 -6.88 -10.49
C GLU A 30 9.52 -5.42 -10.90
N LEU A 31 8.44 -4.74 -10.50
CA LEU A 31 8.18 -3.35 -10.88
C LEU A 31 9.22 -2.40 -10.26
N TYR A 32 9.54 -2.61 -8.99
CA TYR A 32 10.45 -1.73 -8.26
C TYR A 32 11.49 -2.60 -7.53
N PRO A 33 12.50 -3.12 -8.27
CA PRO A 33 13.47 -4.04 -7.66
C PRO A 33 14.33 -3.37 -6.59
N LEU A 34 14.72 -4.14 -5.59
CA LEU A 34 15.60 -3.68 -4.53
C LEU A 34 17.01 -3.51 -5.07
N LYS A 35 17.49 -2.26 -5.09
CA LYS A 35 18.86 -1.90 -5.47
C LYS A 35 19.67 -1.47 -4.26
N GLU A 36 18.98 -0.90 -3.27
CA GLU A 36 19.55 -0.38 -2.04
C GLU A 36 19.08 -1.24 -0.87
N THR A 37 20.01 -1.91 -0.20
CA THR A 37 19.71 -2.85 0.88
C THR A 37 20.29 -2.44 2.23
N GLU A 38 21.01 -1.31 2.28
CA GLU A 38 21.68 -0.87 3.50
C GLU A 38 20.78 -0.06 4.43
N HIS A 39 19.77 0.63 3.87
CA HIS A 39 18.91 1.52 4.64
C HIS A 39 17.57 0.89 4.97
N PHE A 40 16.77 0.62 3.96
CA PHE A 40 15.42 0.11 4.17
C PHE A 40 15.10 -1.03 3.21
N MET A 41 14.71 -2.16 3.77
CA MET A 41 14.24 -3.33 3.00
C MET A 41 12.86 -3.70 3.53
N PRO A 42 11.78 -3.41 2.78
CA PRO A 42 10.46 -3.80 3.26
C PRO A 42 10.30 -5.32 3.25
N ALA A 43 9.73 -5.85 4.32
CA ALA A 43 9.25 -7.23 4.33
C ALA A 43 8.02 -7.33 3.43
N VAL A 44 7.65 -8.55 3.05
CA VAL A 44 6.39 -8.81 2.34
C VAL A 44 5.38 -9.28 3.36
N ILE A 45 4.19 -8.64 3.38
CA ILE A 45 3.14 -9.03 4.30
C ILE A 45 2.59 -10.41 3.88
N ASP A 46 2.45 -11.29 4.85
CA ASP A 46 1.82 -12.60 4.63
C ASP A 46 0.30 -12.42 4.59
N ALA A 47 -0.29 -12.70 3.41
CA ALA A 47 -1.74 -12.57 3.22
C ALA A 47 -2.55 -13.46 4.17
N SER A 48 -1.96 -14.53 4.69
CA SER A 48 -2.65 -15.45 5.61
C SER A 48 -2.96 -14.84 6.97
N ILE A 49 -2.38 -13.67 7.29
CA ILE A 49 -2.72 -12.92 8.50
C ILE A 49 -4.17 -12.45 8.47
N LEU A 50 -4.70 -12.17 7.29
CA LEU A 50 -6.09 -11.72 7.15
C LEU A 50 -7.06 -12.90 7.22
N PRO A 51 -8.12 -12.79 8.02
CA PRO A 51 -9.19 -13.78 7.98
C PRO A 51 -9.88 -13.79 6.62
N GLU A 52 -10.64 -14.86 6.36
CA GLU A 52 -11.37 -15.02 5.11
C GLU A 52 -12.30 -13.83 4.83
N GLY A 53 -12.29 -13.35 3.58
CA GLY A 53 -13.12 -12.24 3.13
C GLY A 53 -12.49 -10.87 3.29
N TRP A 54 -11.47 -10.74 4.10
CA TRP A 54 -10.69 -9.51 4.21
C TRP A 54 -9.71 -9.39 3.04
N GLN A 55 -9.35 -8.15 2.68
CA GLN A 55 -8.41 -7.95 1.59
C GLN A 55 -7.47 -6.76 1.86
N TYR A 56 -6.23 -6.91 1.40
CA TYR A 56 -5.31 -5.80 1.22
C TYR A 56 -5.53 -5.22 -0.18
N VAL A 57 -5.57 -3.89 -0.30
CA VAL A 57 -5.72 -3.24 -1.60
C VAL A 57 -4.70 -2.11 -1.75
N THR A 58 -4.08 -2.05 -2.91
CA THR A 58 -3.20 -0.96 -3.31
C THR A 58 -3.13 -0.92 -4.83
N ASP A 59 -2.46 0.10 -5.36
CA ASP A 59 -2.18 0.23 -6.79
C ASP A 59 -0.67 0.36 -6.97
N ASP A 60 -0.06 -0.63 -7.62
CA ASP A 60 1.37 -0.68 -7.85
C ASP A 60 1.81 -0.11 -9.21
N SER A 61 0.89 0.49 -9.96
CA SER A 61 1.21 1.12 -11.25
C SER A 61 2.12 2.35 -11.10
N VAL A 62 2.09 2.97 -9.91
CA VAL A 62 2.96 4.08 -9.52
C VAL A 62 3.52 3.73 -8.15
N PRO A 63 4.82 4.01 -7.87
CA PRO A 63 5.36 3.72 -6.54
C PRO A 63 4.70 4.59 -5.48
N THR A 64 4.46 4.03 -4.30
CA THR A 64 3.84 4.78 -3.20
C THR A 64 4.87 5.47 -2.33
N SER A 65 6.13 5.03 -2.36
CA SER A 65 7.19 5.62 -1.55
C SER A 65 8.54 5.54 -2.24
N ARG A 66 9.48 6.38 -1.81
CA ARG A 66 10.87 6.34 -2.24
C ARG A 66 11.82 6.47 -1.06
N LEU A 67 13.03 5.93 -1.20
CA LEU A 67 14.10 6.14 -0.24
C LEU A 67 14.68 7.54 -0.43
N LEU A 68 14.92 8.25 0.68
CA LEU A 68 15.41 9.62 0.68
C LEU A 68 16.94 9.73 0.59
N ASN A 69 17.62 8.74 0.02
CA ASN A 69 19.07 8.76 -0.10
C ASN A 69 19.58 9.59 -1.28
N HIS A 70 18.71 9.91 -2.23
CA HIS A 70 19.02 10.74 -3.39
C HIS A 70 17.84 11.65 -3.72
N PRO A 71 18.05 12.82 -4.35
CA PRO A 71 16.95 13.63 -4.87
C PRO A 71 16.14 12.86 -5.90
N TYR A 72 14.83 13.12 -5.95
CA TYR A 72 13.98 12.52 -6.97
C TYR A 72 14.40 13.02 -8.35
N ASP A 73 14.63 12.10 -9.28
CA ASP A 73 15.06 12.36 -10.64
C ASP A 73 14.04 11.79 -11.61
N ALA A 74 13.13 12.65 -12.10
CA ALA A 74 12.08 12.26 -13.05
C ALA A 74 12.64 11.87 -14.43
N GLU A 75 13.84 12.33 -14.78
CA GLU A 75 14.48 12.02 -16.05
C GLU A 75 15.24 10.69 -16.02
N ASN A 76 15.65 10.26 -14.85
CA ASN A 76 16.34 8.98 -14.65
C ASN A 76 15.86 8.32 -13.36
N LEU A 77 14.76 7.58 -13.45
CA LEU A 77 14.13 6.94 -12.31
C LEU A 77 15.02 5.87 -11.68
N ASP A 78 16.01 5.35 -12.41
CA ASP A 78 16.94 4.36 -11.87
C ASP A 78 17.85 4.93 -10.77
N ASN A 79 17.95 6.25 -10.65
CA ASN A 79 18.68 6.89 -9.56
C ASN A 79 17.97 6.82 -8.21
N ASN A 80 16.74 6.35 -8.18
CA ASN A 80 15.94 6.28 -6.97
C ASN A 80 15.55 4.85 -6.64
N GLN A 81 15.40 4.55 -5.36
CA GLN A 81 14.80 3.32 -4.88
C GLN A 81 13.33 3.58 -4.56
N PHE A 82 12.43 2.82 -5.17
CA PHE A 82 10.99 2.94 -4.99
C PHE A 82 10.42 1.73 -4.28
N TYR A 83 9.27 1.95 -3.63
CA TYR A 83 8.53 0.92 -2.90
C TYR A 83 7.03 1.07 -3.12
N VAL A 84 6.29 -0.01 -2.89
CA VAL A 84 4.83 0.01 -2.75
C VAL A 84 4.50 -0.55 -1.38
N ILE A 85 4.35 0.34 -0.40
CA ILE A 85 4.19 0.00 1.02
C ILE A 85 2.98 0.69 1.65
N ASP A 86 2.19 1.40 0.87
CA ASP A 86 1.00 2.12 1.31
C ASP A 86 -0.23 1.52 0.65
N GLY A 87 -1.32 1.45 1.40
CA GLY A 87 -2.58 0.91 0.90
C GLY A 87 -3.61 0.79 2.00
N PHE A 88 -4.53 -0.15 1.82
CA PHE A 88 -5.67 -0.31 2.72
C PHE A 88 -5.94 -1.77 3.04
N ILE A 89 -6.54 -2.00 4.21
CA ILE A 89 -7.19 -3.25 4.57
C ILE A 89 -8.69 -3.00 4.60
N LEU A 90 -9.46 -3.83 3.91
CA LEU A 90 -10.92 -3.71 3.84
C LEU A 90 -11.57 -4.94 4.48
N SER A 91 -12.59 -4.70 5.33
CA SER A 91 -13.40 -5.78 5.88
C SER A 91 -14.33 -6.39 4.83
N PRO A 92 -14.85 -7.61 5.06
CA PRO A 92 -15.68 -8.30 4.05
C PRO A 92 -16.94 -7.56 3.62
N ASN A 93 -17.46 -6.65 4.46
CA ASN A 93 -18.64 -5.86 4.16
C ASN A 93 -18.32 -4.53 3.44
N VAL A 94 -17.08 -4.37 2.99
CA VAL A 94 -16.65 -3.22 2.19
C VAL A 94 -16.22 -3.74 0.82
N THR A 95 -16.90 -3.27 -0.23
CA THR A 95 -16.60 -3.68 -1.60
C THR A 95 -15.70 -2.65 -2.26
N LEU A 96 -14.57 -3.10 -2.80
CA LEU A 96 -13.66 -2.26 -3.54
C LEU A 96 -14.22 -1.94 -4.93
N HIS A 97 -14.33 -0.64 -5.25
CA HIS A 97 -14.65 -0.17 -6.60
C HIS A 97 -13.39 0.23 -7.36
N GLN A 98 -12.50 0.99 -6.72
CA GLN A 98 -11.29 1.46 -7.35
C GLN A 98 -10.23 1.77 -6.30
N VAL A 99 -8.98 1.47 -6.60
CA VAL A 99 -7.81 1.92 -5.86
C VAL A 99 -6.83 2.53 -6.84
N GLU A 100 -6.25 3.69 -6.47
CA GLU A 100 -5.35 4.42 -7.35
C GLU A 100 -4.26 5.08 -6.53
N THR A 101 -3.02 4.88 -6.95
CA THR A 101 -1.88 5.66 -6.45
C THR A 101 -1.72 6.87 -7.37
N ILE A 102 -1.74 8.07 -6.79
CA ILE A 102 -1.68 9.31 -7.57
C ILE A 102 -0.23 9.74 -7.66
N ASP A 103 0.26 9.86 -8.91
CA ASP A 103 1.65 10.23 -9.14
C ASP A 103 1.83 11.74 -9.04
N TYR A 104 2.21 12.22 -7.84
CA TYR A 104 2.64 13.60 -7.65
C TYR A 104 4.15 13.77 -7.83
N GLN A 105 4.85 12.76 -8.34
CA GLN A 105 6.30 12.80 -8.56
C GLN A 105 7.07 13.16 -7.28
N PHE A 106 6.51 12.77 -6.13
CA PHE A 106 7.10 13.03 -4.80
C PHE A 106 7.41 14.52 -4.57
N GLN A 107 6.57 15.39 -5.10
CA GLN A 107 6.81 16.83 -5.07
C GLN A 107 6.77 17.40 -3.65
N TRP A 108 5.92 16.85 -2.79
CA TRP A 108 5.72 17.37 -1.44
C TRP A 108 6.00 16.35 -0.33
N SER A 109 6.27 15.09 -0.67
CA SER A 109 6.44 14.01 0.29
C SER A 109 7.27 12.90 -0.34
N ASP A 110 7.88 12.06 0.50
CA ASP A 110 8.49 10.81 0.06
C ASP A 110 7.46 9.69 -0.15
N HIS A 111 6.16 10.02 -0.05
CA HIS A 111 5.06 9.14 -0.38
C HIS A 111 4.15 9.80 -1.40
N ASN A 112 3.65 9.01 -2.34
CA ASN A 112 2.52 9.39 -3.19
C ASN A 112 1.22 8.94 -2.50
N PRO A 113 0.12 9.72 -2.61
CA PRO A 113 -1.13 9.32 -1.99
C PRO A 113 -1.78 8.14 -2.70
N VAL A 114 -2.43 7.29 -1.92
CA VAL A 114 -3.24 6.18 -2.42
C VAL A 114 -4.69 6.48 -2.09
N ARG A 115 -5.55 6.44 -3.10
CA ARG A 115 -6.98 6.72 -2.96
C ARG A 115 -7.78 5.45 -3.21
N VAL A 116 -8.79 5.22 -2.39
CA VAL A 116 -9.70 4.09 -2.56
C VAL A 116 -11.14 4.57 -2.67
N GLN A 117 -11.89 3.93 -3.55
CA GLN A 117 -13.33 4.12 -3.69
C GLN A 117 -14.01 2.80 -3.37
N VAL A 118 -14.93 2.82 -2.41
CA VAL A 118 -15.58 1.62 -1.90
C VAL A 118 -17.08 1.79 -1.82
N GLU A 119 -17.76 0.66 -1.71
CA GLU A 119 -19.20 0.60 -1.44
C GLU A 119 -19.40 -0.21 -0.16
N LEU A 120 -20.26 0.29 0.71
CA LEU A 120 -20.59 -0.37 1.96
C LEU A 120 -21.80 -1.28 1.76
N ALA A 121 -21.71 -2.53 2.21
CA ALA A 121 -22.85 -3.44 2.18
C ALA A 121 -23.97 -2.93 3.09
N GLU A 122 -25.20 -3.14 2.68
CA GLU A 122 -26.36 -2.77 3.48
C GLU A 122 -26.70 -3.77 4.58
#